data_a8292aee443c0173002887dace9d878a
#
_entry.id   a8292aee443c0173002887dace9d878a
#
_cell.length_a   1.000
_cell.length_b   1.000
_cell.length_c   1.000
_cell.angle_alpha   90.00
_cell.angle_beta   90.00
_cell.angle_gamma   90.00
#
_symmetry.space_group_name_H-M   'P 1'
#
loop_
_entity.id
_entity.type
_entity.pdbx_description
1 polymer ?
#
loop_
_entity_poly.entity_id
_entity_poly.type
_entity_poly.pdbx_seq_one_letter_code
_entity_poly.pdbx_strand_id
1 'polypeptide(L)'
;NFIKNENANIVCLQEYTERRRENKPPAELVFKSMDLDHFAKSAYFKNKEVARLFIATFSQFPICNKIEVHSDHRLIALITDIVVEKDTFRVFNVHLQSISFNDENYRFLMEAQQNISSLQSDSMQQDSKKIFWKIRTGFIKRAGQARLLREIIETSPYPVVVCGDFNDTPASYAYHTIKRGLTDAFMEKGKGIGNTYFGNLPKIRIDYVLLHPKFQCQRFQIIKQTISDQQNIKA
;
A
#
# COMPACT_ATOMS: atom_id res chain seq x y z
N ASN A 1 5.87 8.53 -17.82
CA ASN A 1 4.72 9.08 -18.57
C ASN A 1 3.35 8.54 -18.17
N PHE A 2 3.28 7.41 -17.45
CA PHE A 2 2.01 6.81 -17.04
C PHE A 2 1.23 7.75 -16.09
N ILE A 3 1.82 8.17 -14.95
CA ILE A 3 1.16 9.06 -13.96
C ILE A 3 0.68 10.35 -14.62
N LYS A 4 1.45 10.90 -15.57
CA LYS A 4 1.04 12.09 -16.33
C LYS A 4 -0.27 11.90 -17.09
N ASN A 5 -0.46 10.73 -17.70
CA ASN A 5 -1.67 10.42 -18.46
C ASN A 5 -2.90 10.26 -17.55
N GLU A 6 -2.70 9.94 -16.28
CA GLU A 6 -3.79 9.77 -15.32
C GLU A 6 -4.31 11.09 -14.77
N ASN A 7 -3.58 12.21 -14.95
CA ASN A 7 -3.97 13.54 -14.48
C ASN A 7 -4.43 13.54 -13.00
N ALA A 8 -3.64 12.88 -12.13
CA ALA A 8 -3.95 12.73 -10.73
C ALA A 8 -3.46 13.96 -9.94
N ASN A 9 -4.31 14.54 -9.10
CA ASN A 9 -3.95 15.68 -8.25
C ASN A 9 -3.12 15.27 -7.01
N ILE A 10 -3.26 14.00 -6.58
CA ILE A 10 -2.50 13.41 -5.47
C ILE A 10 -2.05 12.02 -5.88
N VAL A 11 -0.78 11.71 -5.63
CA VAL A 11 -0.17 10.41 -5.93
C VAL A 11 0.52 9.87 -4.69
N CYS A 12 0.08 8.71 -4.23
CA CYS A 12 0.65 7.98 -3.10
C CYS A 12 1.42 6.77 -3.61
N LEU A 13 2.70 6.70 -3.32
CA LEU A 13 3.58 5.63 -3.75
C LEU A 13 4.10 4.86 -2.53
N GLN A 14 4.06 3.54 -2.61
CA GLN A 14 4.71 2.60 -1.71
C GLN A 14 5.88 1.96 -2.47
N GLU A 15 6.89 1.48 -1.75
CA GLU A 15 8.11 0.88 -2.33
C GLU A 15 8.80 1.76 -3.39
N TYR A 16 8.60 3.07 -3.29
CA TYR A 16 9.22 4.01 -4.21
C TYR A 16 10.74 4.01 -4.06
N THR A 17 11.47 3.83 -5.15
CA THR A 17 12.93 3.80 -5.18
C THR A 17 13.52 4.97 -5.95
N GLU A 18 14.48 5.66 -5.33
CA GLU A 18 15.33 6.62 -6.02
C GLU A 18 16.65 5.97 -6.39
N ARG A 19 16.75 5.47 -7.62
CA ARG A 19 18.05 5.09 -8.20
C ARG A 19 18.66 6.29 -8.88
N ARG A 20 19.79 6.78 -8.38
CA ARG A 20 20.64 7.71 -9.14
C ARG A 20 21.12 6.98 -10.41
N ARG A 21 20.50 7.25 -11.54
CA ARG A 21 21.04 6.94 -12.85
C ARG A 21 21.61 8.24 -13.40
N GLU A 22 22.86 8.20 -13.86
CA GLU A 22 23.63 9.37 -14.30
C GLU A 22 22.93 10.29 -15.33
N ASN A 23 21.89 9.83 -16.01
CA ASN A 23 21.20 10.56 -17.07
C ASN A 23 19.67 10.67 -16.86
N LYS A 24 19.15 10.52 -15.64
CA LYS A 24 17.72 10.72 -15.37
C LYS A 24 17.51 11.83 -14.37
N PRO A 25 16.54 12.75 -14.61
CA PRO A 25 16.22 13.78 -13.65
C PRO A 25 15.75 13.16 -12.33
N PRO A 26 16.00 13.85 -11.19
CA PRO A 26 15.42 13.50 -9.90
C PRO A 26 13.89 13.33 -10.04
N ALA A 27 13.32 12.42 -9.27
CA ALA A 27 11.90 12.16 -9.36
C ALA A 27 11.04 13.39 -9.04
N GLU A 28 11.48 14.22 -8.11
CA GLU A 28 10.80 15.48 -7.78
C GLU A 28 10.62 16.37 -9.01
N LEU A 29 11.64 16.46 -9.88
CA LEU A 29 11.52 17.22 -11.14
C LEU A 29 10.56 16.58 -12.12
N VAL A 30 10.49 15.25 -12.14
CA VAL A 30 9.52 14.52 -12.98
C VAL A 30 8.09 14.79 -12.49
N PHE A 31 7.85 14.73 -11.20
CA PHE A 31 6.52 14.99 -10.63
C PHE A 31 6.13 16.47 -10.76
N LYS A 32 7.07 17.38 -10.58
CA LYS A 32 6.85 18.81 -10.83
C LYS A 32 6.43 19.11 -12.27
N SER A 33 6.98 18.39 -13.26
CA SER A 33 6.53 18.50 -14.66
C SER A 33 5.10 17.96 -14.93
N MET A 34 4.44 17.47 -13.90
CA MET A 34 3.05 16.97 -13.90
C MET A 34 2.15 17.79 -12.97
N ASP A 35 2.55 19.01 -12.63
CA ASP A 35 1.87 19.92 -11.69
C ASP A 35 1.74 19.36 -10.25
N LEU A 36 2.57 18.37 -9.90
CA LEU A 36 2.67 17.82 -8.55
C LEU A 36 3.84 18.47 -7.82
N ASP A 37 3.67 19.76 -7.48
CA ASP A 37 4.74 20.62 -6.98
C ASP A 37 5.11 20.37 -5.52
N HIS A 38 4.17 19.78 -4.75
CA HIS A 38 4.33 19.50 -3.34
C HIS A 38 4.56 18.02 -3.10
N PHE A 39 5.50 17.68 -2.22
CA PHE A 39 5.72 16.27 -1.87
C PHE A 39 6.20 16.08 -0.44
N ALA A 40 5.93 14.92 0.09
CA ALA A 40 6.50 14.38 1.32
C ALA A 40 6.98 12.96 1.06
N LYS A 41 8.16 12.61 1.58
CA LYS A 41 8.70 11.25 1.48
C LYS A 41 9.42 10.84 2.75
N SER A 42 9.40 9.54 3.05
CA SER A 42 10.10 8.95 4.18
C SER A 42 10.63 7.57 3.83
N ALA A 43 11.89 7.33 4.17
CA ALA A 43 12.54 6.06 3.93
C ALA A 43 12.11 5.04 5.00
N TYR A 44 11.59 3.89 4.58
CA TYR A 44 11.25 2.81 5.50
C TYR A 44 12.29 1.69 5.57
N PHE A 45 13.23 1.68 4.62
CA PHE A 45 14.35 0.74 4.60
C PHE A 45 15.63 1.46 4.17
N LYS A 46 16.70 1.32 4.99
CA LYS A 46 18.04 1.81 4.69
C LYS A 46 19.00 0.62 4.68
N ASN A 47 19.25 0.05 3.53
CA ASN A 47 20.45 -0.75 3.34
C ASN A 47 21.50 0.11 2.63
N LYS A 48 22.75 0.16 3.14
CA LYS A 48 23.81 1.02 2.57
C LYS A 48 24.16 0.64 1.14
N GLU A 49 23.89 -0.59 0.73
CA GLU A 49 24.27 -1.15 -0.58
C GLU A 49 23.10 -1.26 -1.57
N VAL A 50 21.85 -1.13 -1.13
CA VAL A 50 20.65 -1.28 -1.95
C VAL A 50 19.85 0.01 -1.93
N ALA A 51 19.15 0.31 -3.01
CA ALA A 51 18.28 1.47 -3.15
C ALA A 51 17.43 1.72 -1.90
N ARG A 52 17.34 2.97 -1.46
CA ARG A 52 16.41 3.37 -0.38
C ARG A 52 14.99 3.18 -0.86
N LEU A 53 14.19 2.49 -0.09
CA LEU A 53 12.76 2.36 -0.33
C LEU A 53 12.02 3.43 0.47
N PHE A 54 11.07 4.11 -0.17
CA PHE A 54 10.32 5.20 0.43
C PHE A 54 8.81 4.94 0.35
N ILE A 55 8.08 5.51 1.29
CA ILE A 55 6.69 5.90 1.11
C ILE A 55 6.72 7.38 0.71
N ALA A 56 6.03 7.74 -0.36
CA ALA A 56 6.03 9.10 -0.89
C ALA A 56 4.63 9.54 -1.31
N THR A 57 4.27 10.77 -0.94
CA THR A 57 3.03 11.43 -1.37
C THR A 57 3.41 12.67 -2.16
N PHE A 58 2.91 12.78 -3.38
CA PHE A 58 3.03 13.95 -4.25
C PHE A 58 1.65 14.58 -4.42
N SER A 59 1.60 15.90 -4.47
CA SER A 59 0.34 16.64 -4.51
C SER A 59 0.46 17.90 -5.37
N GLN A 60 -0.60 18.21 -6.11
CA GLN A 60 -0.79 19.52 -6.73
C GLN A 60 -1.06 20.60 -5.68
N PHE A 61 -1.62 20.21 -4.54
CA PHE A 61 -2.00 21.10 -3.46
C PHE A 61 -0.93 21.18 -2.37
N PRO A 62 -0.83 22.29 -1.64
CA PRO A 62 0.12 22.44 -0.54
C PRO A 62 0.00 21.35 0.53
N ILE A 63 1.14 20.78 0.91
CA ILE A 63 1.27 19.88 2.07
C ILE A 63 1.75 20.73 3.24
N CYS A 64 0.89 20.93 4.25
CA CYS A 64 1.22 21.78 5.40
C CYS A 64 1.78 21.00 6.60
N ASN A 65 1.63 19.68 6.63
CA ASN A 65 2.15 18.83 7.71
C ASN A 65 2.54 17.45 7.20
N LYS A 66 3.50 16.83 7.90
CA LYS A 66 4.00 15.47 7.63
C LYS A 66 4.22 14.74 8.94
N ILE A 67 3.63 13.54 9.07
CA ILE A 67 3.79 12.65 10.23
C ILE A 67 4.20 11.26 9.75
N GLU A 68 5.20 10.68 10.39
CA GLU A 68 5.65 9.31 10.15
C GLU A 68 5.09 8.40 11.23
N VAL A 69 4.46 7.30 10.82
CA VAL A 69 3.95 6.28 11.74
C VAL A 69 4.83 5.04 11.64
N HIS A 70 5.41 4.67 12.77
CA HIS A 70 6.29 3.51 12.87
C HIS A 70 5.67 2.42 13.77
N SER A 71 5.92 1.17 13.43
CA SER A 71 5.62 -0.02 14.22
C SER A 71 6.81 -0.97 14.13
N ASP A 72 7.35 -1.44 15.29
CA ASP A 72 8.55 -2.27 15.35
C ASP A 72 9.73 -1.69 14.52
N HIS A 73 10.00 -0.39 14.68
CA HIS A 73 11.05 0.36 13.95
C HIS A 73 10.85 0.44 12.43
N ARG A 74 9.73 -0.03 11.91
CA ARG A 74 9.39 0.06 10.49
C ARG A 74 8.38 1.18 10.25
N LEU A 75 8.63 2.01 9.26
CA LEU A 75 7.64 2.98 8.75
C LEU A 75 6.48 2.21 8.11
N ILE A 76 5.27 2.41 8.61
CA ILE A 76 4.05 1.75 8.13
C ILE A 76 3.07 2.71 7.47
N ALA A 77 3.21 3.99 7.72
CA ALA A 77 2.44 5.02 7.03
C ALA A 77 3.17 6.37 7.02
N LEU A 78 2.96 7.10 5.95
CA LEU A 78 3.27 8.51 5.82
C LEU A 78 1.94 9.28 5.80
N ILE A 79 1.73 10.14 6.80
CA ILE A 79 0.54 10.98 6.90
C ILE A 79 0.89 12.38 6.41
N THR A 80 0.05 12.96 5.58
CA THR A 80 0.20 14.33 5.09
C THR A 80 -1.12 15.09 5.24
N ASP A 81 -1.06 16.33 5.72
CA ASP A 81 -2.19 17.25 5.73
C ASP A 81 -2.13 18.12 4.49
N ILE A 82 -3.14 18.03 3.64
CA ILE A 82 -3.22 18.68 2.34
C ILE A 82 -4.29 19.77 2.39
N VAL A 83 -3.93 20.97 1.94
CA VAL A 83 -4.79 22.14 1.93
C VAL A 83 -5.33 22.37 0.52
N VAL A 84 -6.66 22.36 0.39
CA VAL A 84 -7.36 22.69 -0.85
C VAL A 84 -8.26 23.90 -0.57
N GLU A 85 -7.91 25.05 -1.13
CA GLU A 85 -8.56 26.33 -0.87
C GLU A 85 -8.57 26.70 0.64
N LYS A 86 -9.70 26.53 1.32
CA LYS A 86 -9.85 26.80 2.76
C LYS A 86 -9.98 25.53 3.61
N ASP A 87 -10.07 24.39 2.96
CA ASP A 87 -10.27 23.11 3.64
C ASP A 87 -8.97 22.33 3.74
N THR A 88 -8.83 21.58 4.83
CA THR A 88 -7.72 20.65 5.04
C THR A 88 -8.26 19.25 5.18
N PHE A 89 -7.61 18.29 4.55
CA PHE A 89 -7.84 16.86 4.77
C PHE A 89 -6.54 16.11 4.96
N ARG A 90 -6.62 14.96 5.59
CA ARG A 90 -5.47 14.15 5.97
C ARG A 90 -5.38 12.90 5.13
N VAL A 91 -4.26 12.72 4.45
CA VAL A 91 -3.96 11.53 3.63
C VAL A 91 -3.03 10.61 4.40
N PHE A 92 -3.45 9.36 4.59
CA PHE A 92 -2.67 8.26 5.10
C PHE A 92 -2.17 7.43 3.92
N ASN A 93 -0.90 7.52 3.60
CA ASN A 93 -0.23 6.67 2.62
C ASN A 93 0.36 5.47 3.37
N VAL A 94 -0.31 4.33 3.29
CA VAL A 94 -0.09 3.15 4.13
C VAL A 94 0.66 2.05 3.37
N HIS A 95 1.62 1.41 4.06
CA HIS A 95 2.26 0.18 3.61
C HIS A 95 2.46 -0.76 4.80
N LEU A 96 1.52 -1.68 5.00
CA LEU A 96 1.57 -2.64 6.11
C LEU A 96 2.61 -3.75 5.86
N GLN A 97 2.90 -4.49 6.91
CA GLN A 97 3.87 -5.59 6.88
C GLN A 97 3.51 -6.64 5.83
N SER A 98 4.37 -6.86 4.86
CA SER A 98 4.28 -8.00 3.95
C SER A 98 4.67 -9.32 4.63
N ILE A 99 4.23 -10.46 4.07
CA ILE A 99 4.58 -11.79 4.60
C ILE A 99 6.04 -12.15 4.31
N SER A 100 6.69 -11.46 3.37
CA SER A 100 8.09 -11.69 2.96
C SER A 100 8.38 -13.14 2.58
N PHE A 101 7.63 -13.68 1.64
CA PHE A 101 7.93 -14.97 1.04
C PHE A 101 9.22 -14.88 0.20
N ASN A 102 10.08 -15.90 0.29
CA ASN A 102 11.20 -16.08 -0.63
C ASN A 102 10.82 -17.04 -1.77
N ASP A 103 11.71 -17.20 -2.75
CA ASP A 103 11.46 -18.05 -3.92
C ASP A 103 11.15 -19.52 -3.57
N GLU A 104 11.73 -20.04 -2.47
CA GLU A 104 11.45 -21.39 -1.97
C GLU A 104 10.02 -21.50 -1.44
N ASN A 105 9.53 -20.46 -0.74
CA ASN A 105 8.17 -20.44 -0.25
C ASN A 105 7.15 -20.37 -1.41
N TYR A 106 7.46 -19.60 -2.46
CA TYR A 106 6.61 -19.55 -3.65
C TYR A 106 6.60 -20.89 -4.39
N ARG A 107 7.75 -21.53 -4.60
CA ARG A 107 7.83 -22.86 -5.21
C ARG A 107 7.00 -23.89 -4.43
N PHE A 108 7.19 -23.93 -3.11
CA PHE A 108 6.41 -24.81 -2.24
C PHE A 108 4.89 -24.61 -2.39
N LEU A 109 4.43 -23.35 -2.39
CA LEU A 109 2.98 -23.04 -2.54
C LEU A 109 2.45 -23.45 -3.92
N MET A 110 3.25 -23.31 -4.98
CA MET A 110 2.88 -23.76 -6.32
C MET A 110 2.84 -25.27 -6.43
N GLU A 111 3.80 -26.00 -5.85
CA GLU A 111 3.85 -27.46 -5.81
C GLU A 111 2.69 -28.04 -4.99
N ALA A 112 2.39 -27.45 -3.83
CA ALA A 112 1.25 -27.83 -3.00
C ALA A 112 -0.10 -27.63 -3.71
N GLN A 113 -0.20 -26.61 -4.56
CA GLN A 113 -1.40 -26.37 -5.36
C GLN A 113 -1.58 -27.40 -6.49
N GLN A 114 -0.49 -27.94 -7.05
CA GLN A 114 -0.50 -28.89 -8.16
C GLN A 114 -0.63 -30.36 -7.68
N ASN A 115 -0.07 -30.68 -6.51
CA ASN A 115 0.05 -32.06 -6.01
C ASN A 115 -0.36 -32.20 -4.54
N ILE A 116 -1.66 -32.21 -4.26
CA ILE A 116 -2.18 -32.39 -2.89
C ILE A 116 -1.72 -33.75 -2.27
N SER A 117 -1.51 -34.78 -3.08
CA SER A 117 -1.05 -36.09 -2.63
C SER A 117 0.42 -36.14 -2.16
N SER A 118 1.25 -35.21 -2.55
CA SER A 118 2.67 -35.13 -2.15
C SER A 118 2.88 -34.49 -0.78
N LEU A 119 1.84 -33.91 -0.17
CA LEU A 119 1.90 -33.25 1.15
C LEU A 119 2.19 -34.20 2.33
N GLN A 120 2.35 -35.50 2.08
CA GLN A 120 2.59 -36.50 3.13
C GLN A 120 4.07 -36.73 3.47
N SER A 121 5.02 -36.11 2.75
CA SER A 121 6.45 -36.25 3.08
C SER A 121 6.85 -35.38 4.29
N ASP A 122 7.77 -35.87 5.12
CA ASP A 122 8.25 -35.16 6.32
C ASP A 122 8.87 -33.77 5.99
N SER A 123 9.54 -33.65 4.85
CA SER A 123 10.11 -32.38 4.39
C SER A 123 9.02 -31.35 4.06
N MET A 124 7.93 -31.78 3.40
CA MET A 124 6.81 -30.89 3.07
C MET A 124 6.02 -30.49 4.31
N GLN A 125 5.92 -31.35 5.33
CA GLN A 125 5.30 -30.98 6.61
C GLN A 125 6.11 -29.89 7.34
N GLN A 126 7.46 -29.94 7.31
CA GLN A 126 8.29 -28.92 7.93
C GLN A 126 8.17 -27.58 7.19
N ASP A 127 8.16 -27.57 5.87
CA ASP A 127 8.03 -26.34 5.08
C ASP A 127 6.61 -25.76 5.20
N SER A 128 5.58 -26.57 5.27
CA SER A 128 4.21 -26.14 5.61
C SER A 128 4.16 -25.41 6.95
N LYS A 129 4.82 -25.94 7.99
CA LYS A 129 4.89 -25.29 9.31
C LYS A 129 5.60 -23.96 9.24
N LYS A 130 6.74 -23.85 8.53
CA LYS A 130 7.48 -22.58 8.36
C LYS A 130 6.62 -21.52 7.67
N ILE A 131 5.93 -21.89 6.59
CA ILE A 131 5.02 -20.99 5.85
C ILE A 131 3.86 -20.57 6.73
N PHE A 132 3.23 -21.48 7.44
CA PHE A 132 2.15 -21.18 8.39
C PHE A 132 2.60 -20.15 9.44
N TRP A 133 3.80 -20.32 10.02
CA TRP A 133 4.32 -19.38 11.01
C TRP A 133 4.62 -18.00 10.41
N LYS A 134 5.11 -17.92 9.16
CA LYS A 134 5.30 -16.65 8.46
C LYS A 134 3.97 -15.92 8.24
N ILE A 135 2.96 -16.64 7.75
CA ILE A 135 1.61 -16.10 7.52
C ILE A 135 1.02 -15.61 8.84
N ARG A 136 1.04 -16.45 9.88
CA ARG A 136 0.53 -16.09 11.22
C ARG A 136 1.23 -14.86 11.79
N THR A 137 2.55 -14.80 11.68
CA THR A 137 3.33 -13.63 12.15
C THR A 137 2.96 -12.37 11.37
N GLY A 138 2.80 -12.46 10.06
CA GLY A 138 2.33 -11.35 9.23
C GLY A 138 0.95 -10.84 9.68
N PHE A 139 -0.01 -11.72 9.92
CA PHE A 139 -1.34 -11.33 10.41
C PHE A 139 -1.29 -10.65 11.78
N ILE A 140 -0.52 -11.19 12.73
CA ILE A 140 -0.39 -10.59 14.07
C ILE A 140 0.20 -9.18 13.98
N LYS A 141 1.27 -9.01 13.19
CA LYS A 141 1.91 -7.70 13.01
C LYS A 141 0.95 -6.70 12.36
N ARG A 142 0.28 -7.07 11.27
CA ARG A 142 -0.70 -6.19 10.61
C ARG A 142 -1.87 -5.84 11.52
N ALA A 143 -2.32 -6.77 12.35
CA ALA A 143 -3.37 -6.48 13.34
C ALA A 143 -2.94 -5.40 14.35
N GLY A 144 -1.69 -5.44 14.83
CA GLY A 144 -1.10 -4.40 15.68
C GLY A 144 -1.01 -3.06 14.96
N GLN A 145 -0.48 -3.08 13.73
CA GLN A 145 -0.36 -1.90 12.87
C GLN A 145 -1.71 -1.25 12.57
N ALA A 146 -2.72 -2.07 12.28
CA ALA A 146 -4.07 -1.60 12.00
C ALA A 146 -4.73 -0.92 13.21
N ARG A 147 -4.53 -1.43 14.45
CA ARG A 147 -5.00 -0.78 15.66
C ARG A 147 -4.34 0.58 15.86
N LEU A 148 -3.02 0.65 15.72
CA LEU A 148 -2.27 1.91 15.82
C LEU A 148 -2.79 2.95 14.81
N LEU A 149 -2.95 2.56 13.55
CA LEU A 149 -3.49 3.45 12.52
C LEU A 149 -4.92 3.87 12.83
N ARG A 150 -5.74 2.96 13.36
CA ARG A 150 -7.13 3.26 13.72
C ARG A 150 -7.22 4.34 14.80
N GLU A 151 -6.40 4.27 15.84
CA GLU A 151 -6.33 5.29 16.90
C GLU A 151 -5.99 6.67 16.31
N ILE A 152 -5.02 6.74 15.38
CA ILE A 152 -4.64 8.00 14.73
C ILE A 152 -5.75 8.52 13.80
N ILE A 153 -6.45 7.63 13.11
CA ILE A 153 -7.60 7.98 12.24
C ILE A 153 -8.73 8.57 13.07
N GLU A 154 -9.08 7.95 14.20
CA GLU A 154 -10.16 8.41 15.09
C GLU A 154 -9.88 9.75 15.75
N THR A 155 -8.62 10.06 16.01
CA THR A 155 -8.20 11.32 16.61
C THR A 155 -7.82 12.39 15.59
N SER A 156 -8.04 12.14 14.31
CA SER A 156 -7.70 13.09 13.24
C SER A 156 -8.58 14.34 13.32
N PRO A 157 -8.00 15.55 13.36
CA PRO A 157 -8.76 16.79 13.33
C PRO A 157 -9.38 17.09 11.96
N TYR A 158 -8.97 16.36 10.91
CA TYR A 158 -9.41 16.56 9.55
C TYR A 158 -10.10 15.32 8.98
N PRO A 159 -10.99 15.47 7.99
CA PRO A 159 -11.48 14.34 7.21
C PRO A 159 -10.31 13.55 6.61
N VAL A 160 -10.39 12.21 6.64
CA VAL A 160 -9.27 11.35 6.25
C VAL A 160 -9.50 10.66 4.91
N VAL A 161 -8.42 10.47 4.17
CA VAL A 161 -8.29 9.54 3.04
C VAL A 161 -7.20 8.55 3.43
N VAL A 162 -7.50 7.26 3.44
CA VAL A 162 -6.52 6.22 3.70
C VAL A 162 -6.31 5.44 2.41
N CYS A 163 -5.10 5.44 1.89
CA CYS A 163 -4.76 4.72 0.67
C CYS A 163 -3.44 3.97 0.81
N GLY A 164 -3.28 2.89 0.05
CA GLY A 164 -2.02 2.16 -0.03
C GLY A 164 -2.18 0.65 0.06
N ASP A 165 -1.03 -0.01 0.17
CA ASP A 165 -0.90 -1.46 0.26
C ASP A 165 -1.06 -1.94 1.71
N PHE A 166 -2.16 -2.64 1.98
CA PHE A 166 -2.39 -3.25 3.29
C PHE A 166 -1.75 -4.63 3.42
N ASN A 167 -1.22 -5.19 2.33
CA ASN A 167 -0.67 -6.55 2.28
C ASN A 167 -1.63 -7.61 2.85
N ASP A 168 -2.95 -7.32 2.80
CA ASP A 168 -4.00 -8.15 3.39
C ASP A 168 -5.31 -8.03 2.59
N THR A 169 -6.13 -9.06 2.67
CA THR A 169 -7.39 -9.15 1.91
C THR A 169 -8.54 -8.41 2.58
N PRO A 170 -9.68 -8.18 1.86
CA PRO A 170 -10.87 -7.56 2.43
C PRO A 170 -11.51 -8.36 3.57
N ALA A 171 -11.19 -9.65 3.71
CA ALA A 171 -11.67 -10.49 4.82
C ALA A 171 -10.85 -10.35 6.10
N SER A 172 -9.74 -9.60 6.06
CA SER A 172 -8.78 -9.53 7.16
C SER A 172 -9.22 -8.62 8.30
N TYR A 173 -8.70 -8.93 9.50
CA TYR A 173 -8.84 -8.05 10.66
C TYR A 173 -8.26 -6.64 10.41
N ALA A 174 -7.11 -6.56 9.72
CA ALA A 174 -6.46 -5.28 9.45
C ALA A 174 -7.35 -4.37 8.58
N TYR A 175 -7.89 -4.91 7.49
CA TYR A 175 -8.82 -4.15 6.64
C TYR A 175 -10.05 -3.67 7.40
N HIS A 176 -10.74 -4.56 8.12
CA HIS A 176 -11.95 -4.20 8.86
C HIS A 176 -11.68 -3.17 9.97
N THR A 177 -10.52 -3.27 10.62
CA THR A 177 -10.13 -2.33 11.68
C THR A 177 -9.89 -0.94 11.12
N ILE A 178 -9.11 -0.81 10.05
CA ILE A 178 -8.81 0.50 9.43
C ILE A 178 -10.07 1.09 8.78
N LYS A 179 -10.87 0.24 8.11
CA LYS A 179 -12.07 0.68 7.39
C LYS A 179 -13.19 1.20 8.29
N ARG A 180 -13.20 0.90 9.58
CA ARG A 180 -14.32 1.27 10.48
C ARG A 180 -14.66 2.75 10.35
N GLY A 181 -15.92 3.07 9.99
CA GLY A 181 -16.40 4.44 9.78
C GLY A 181 -15.90 5.12 8.50
N LEU A 182 -15.21 4.39 7.61
CA LEU A 182 -14.78 4.86 6.30
C LEU A 182 -15.51 4.11 5.18
N THR A 183 -15.65 4.74 4.04
CA THR A 183 -16.21 4.15 2.82
C THR A 183 -15.09 3.60 1.94
N ASP A 184 -15.17 2.35 1.52
CA ASP A 184 -14.23 1.76 0.56
C ASP A 184 -14.64 2.20 -0.86
N ALA A 185 -13.78 2.94 -1.53
CA ALA A 185 -14.03 3.49 -2.87
C ALA A 185 -14.28 2.40 -3.92
N PHE A 186 -13.62 1.24 -3.81
CA PHE A 186 -13.90 0.09 -4.68
C PHE A 186 -15.31 -0.47 -4.43
N MET A 187 -15.73 -0.61 -3.19
CA MET A 187 -17.07 -1.12 -2.86
C MET A 187 -18.16 -0.18 -3.34
N GLU A 188 -17.87 1.12 -3.44
CA GLU A 188 -18.82 2.13 -3.88
C GLU A 188 -18.90 2.23 -5.41
N LYS A 189 -17.76 2.26 -6.11
CA LYS A 189 -17.67 2.57 -7.55
C LYS A 189 -16.82 1.59 -8.36
N GLY A 190 -16.23 0.58 -7.72
CA GLY A 190 -15.41 -0.43 -8.41
C GLY A 190 -16.27 -1.40 -9.23
N LYS A 191 -15.59 -2.12 -10.14
CA LYS A 191 -16.19 -3.16 -10.97
C LYS A 191 -15.38 -4.43 -10.92
N GLY A 192 -16.06 -5.58 -10.97
CA GLY A 192 -15.44 -6.90 -10.97
C GLY A 192 -14.96 -7.34 -9.58
N ILE A 193 -13.90 -8.16 -9.52
CA ILE A 193 -13.40 -8.76 -8.27
C ILE A 193 -12.46 -7.82 -7.52
N GLY A 194 -11.89 -6.83 -8.19
CA GLY A 194 -11.04 -5.82 -7.56
C GLY A 194 -9.61 -6.25 -7.27
N ASN A 195 -9.10 -7.28 -7.95
CA ASN A 195 -7.73 -7.74 -7.73
C ASN A 195 -6.71 -6.65 -8.07
N THR A 196 -5.79 -6.39 -7.14
CA THR A 196 -4.69 -5.44 -7.31
C THR A 196 -3.33 -6.13 -7.33
N TYR A 197 -3.21 -7.33 -6.77
CA TYR A 197 -2.01 -8.16 -6.80
C TYR A 197 -2.11 -9.25 -7.88
N PHE A 198 -1.04 -9.40 -8.71
CA PHE A 198 -0.95 -10.33 -9.83
C PHE A 198 0.37 -11.12 -9.85
N GLY A 199 1.08 -11.17 -8.72
CA GLY A 199 2.32 -11.95 -8.59
C GLY A 199 2.08 -13.47 -8.50
N ASN A 200 3.02 -14.18 -7.86
CA ASN A 200 3.03 -15.65 -7.79
C ASN A 200 1.95 -16.27 -6.88
N LEU A 201 1.17 -15.48 -6.17
CA LEU A 201 0.03 -15.92 -5.35
C LEU A 201 -1.28 -15.74 -6.10
N PRO A 202 -2.40 -16.31 -5.60
CA PRO A 202 -3.72 -16.04 -6.17
C PRO A 202 -3.98 -14.54 -6.28
N LYS A 203 -4.67 -14.14 -7.34
CA LYS A 203 -5.06 -12.76 -7.57
C LYS A 203 -5.96 -12.28 -6.44
N ILE A 204 -5.53 -11.29 -5.70
CA ILE A 204 -6.23 -10.75 -4.52
C ILE A 204 -6.20 -9.22 -4.53
N ARG A 205 -7.10 -8.61 -3.78
CA ARG A 205 -7.10 -7.18 -3.51
C ARG A 205 -6.37 -6.91 -2.21
N ILE A 206 -5.29 -6.15 -2.27
CA ILE A 206 -4.48 -5.74 -1.12
C ILE A 206 -4.27 -4.23 -1.04
N ASP A 207 -4.59 -3.51 -2.13
CA ASP A 207 -4.53 -2.06 -2.20
C ASP A 207 -5.92 -1.47 -2.04
N TYR A 208 -6.01 -0.39 -1.30
CA TYR A 208 -7.28 0.23 -0.90
C TYR A 208 -7.23 1.76 -1.02
N VAL A 209 -8.41 2.34 -1.26
CA VAL A 209 -8.71 3.75 -1.01
C VAL A 209 -9.96 3.78 -0.13
N LEU A 210 -9.80 4.27 1.09
CA LEU A 210 -10.86 4.41 2.08
C LEU A 210 -11.09 5.89 2.35
N LEU A 211 -12.34 6.32 2.31
CA LEU A 211 -12.72 7.71 2.34
C LEU A 211 -13.55 8.01 3.60
N HIS A 212 -13.26 9.14 4.24
CA HIS A 212 -14.16 9.69 5.26
C HIS A 212 -15.54 9.96 4.65
N PRO A 213 -16.68 9.79 5.39
CA PRO A 213 -18.03 9.99 4.87
C PRO A 213 -18.34 11.38 4.29
N LYS A 214 -17.52 12.38 4.58
CA LYS A 214 -17.59 13.70 3.94
C LYS A 214 -17.16 13.69 2.46
N PHE A 215 -16.41 12.68 2.03
CA PHE A 215 -16.02 12.54 0.63
C PHE A 215 -16.96 11.60 -0.10
N GLN A 216 -17.24 11.91 -1.35
CA GLN A 216 -18.02 11.07 -2.24
C GLN A 216 -17.12 10.52 -3.34
N CYS A 217 -17.00 9.21 -3.46
CA CYS A 217 -16.29 8.60 -4.56
C CYS A 217 -17.08 8.78 -5.86
N GLN A 218 -16.51 9.52 -6.81
CA GLN A 218 -17.16 9.72 -8.12
C GLN A 218 -16.85 8.56 -9.07
N ARG A 219 -15.62 8.02 -8.99
CA ARG A 219 -15.12 6.96 -9.87
C ARG A 219 -14.03 6.16 -9.17
N PHE A 220 -13.95 4.87 -9.46
CA PHE A 220 -12.85 4.02 -9.06
C PHE A 220 -12.35 3.19 -10.25
N GLN A 221 -11.03 3.08 -10.39
CA GLN A 221 -10.40 2.30 -11.44
C GLN A 221 -9.19 1.54 -10.92
N ILE A 222 -9.04 0.30 -11.39
CA ILE A 222 -7.79 -0.45 -11.30
C ILE A 222 -7.11 -0.33 -12.66
N ILE A 223 -5.92 0.24 -12.67
CA ILE A 223 -5.19 0.55 -13.88
C ILE A 223 -4.20 -0.58 -14.12
N LYS A 224 -4.47 -1.38 -15.14
CA LYS A 224 -3.64 -2.53 -15.50
C LYS A 224 -2.30 -2.07 -16.05
N GLN A 225 -1.23 -2.53 -15.44
CA GLN A 225 0.15 -2.32 -15.90
C GLN A 225 0.96 -3.60 -15.83
N THR A 226 1.94 -3.73 -16.72
CA THR A 226 2.87 -4.87 -16.79
C THR A 226 4.23 -4.58 -16.15
N ILE A 227 4.34 -3.47 -15.39
CA ILE A 227 5.63 -2.99 -14.86
C ILE A 227 5.90 -3.52 -13.45
N SER A 228 4.85 -3.94 -12.74
CA SER A 228 4.89 -4.44 -11.36
C SER A 228 3.92 -5.61 -11.20
N ASP A 229 4.10 -6.40 -10.16
CA ASP A 229 3.18 -7.45 -9.70
C ASP A 229 1.93 -6.88 -9.01
N GLN A 230 1.91 -5.58 -8.76
CA GLN A 230 0.75 -4.83 -8.26
C GLN A 230 0.19 -3.88 -9.32
N GLN A 231 -1.12 -3.65 -9.25
CA GLN A 231 -1.83 -2.71 -10.11
C GLN A 231 -2.09 -1.41 -9.38
N ASN A 232 -1.98 -0.29 -10.09
CA ASN A 232 -2.31 1.01 -9.53
C ASN A 232 -3.82 1.18 -9.40
N ILE A 233 -4.27 1.88 -8.35
CA ILE A 233 -5.66 2.22 -8.12
C ILE A 233 -5.86 3.73 -8.17
N LYS A 234 -7.02 4.17 -8.66
CA LYS A 234 -7.43 5.56 -8.78
C LYS A 234 -8.87 5.72 -8.30
N ALA A 235 -9.11 6.68 -7.43
CA ALA A 235 -10.41 7.07 -6.93
C ALA A 235 -10.64 8.58 -7.08
#